data_d9b49a3cacaefccf6b9701bf7af1dcb2
#
_entry.id   d9b49a3cacaefccf6b9701bf7af1dcb2
#
_cell.length_a   1.000
_cell.length_b   1.000
_cell.length_c   1.000
_cell.angle_alpha   90.00
_cell.angle_beta   90.00
_cell.angle_gamma   90.00
#
_symmetry.space_group_name_H-M   'P 1'
#
loop_
_entity.id
_entity.type
_entity.pdbx_description
1 polymer ?
#
loop_
_entity_poly.entity_id
_entity_poly.type
_entity_poly.pdbx_seq_one_letter_code
_entity_poly.pdbx_strand_id
1 'polypeptide(L)'
;MRKFKIEAAATGLLASLLVFSSGASAQSTSSSASATTTPTANQSDINSDRRDVRHDRRDLRQDRRDVGNDKQDIREDRRDLRKDDKDLAKDKTDVRQDDKNLNSERRDRNQDERQLDNAQAKYRNDLKNHDKDDLAADRATIKADRTDLRGDNKTIGADKADIRHDRADINHDRADIHGDKKDVRNDWRDVHNDRKDIRSDKRDVRHDRRDLRRDKRGK
;
A
#
# COMPACT_ATOMS: atom_id res chain seq x y z
N MET A 1 -12.73 -21.24 7.51
CA MET A 1 -11.28 -21.39 7.27
C MET A 1 -10.99 -21.25 5.78
N ARG A 2 -10.68 -20.08 5.31
CA ARG A 2 -10.20 -19.83 3.94
C ARG A 2 -8.73 -19.43 4.02
N LYS A 3 -7.86 -20.27 3.49
CA LYS A 3 -6.43 -20.03 3.42
C LYS A 3 -6.17 -19.02 2.30
N PHE A 4 -5.76 -17.81 2.64
CA PHE A 4 -5.21 -16.88 1.67
C PHE A 4 -3.74 -17.22 1.43
N LYS A 5 -3.40 -17.50 0.18
CA LYS A 5 -2.03 -17.60 -0.29
C LYS A 5 -1.51 -16.18 -0.54
N ILE A 6 -0.50 -15.79 0.19
CA ILE A 6 0.26 -14.58 -0.09
C ILE A 6 1.29 -14.96 -1.15
N GLU A 7 1.12 -14.50 -2.38
CA GLU A 7 2.14 -14.52 -3.41
C GLU A 7 3.00 -13.25 -3.26
N ALA A 8 4.22 -13.44 -2.82
CA ALA A 8 5.20 -12.38 -2.78
C ALA A 8 5.70 -12.10 -4.20
N ALA A 9 5.32 -10.97 -4.78
CA ALA A 9 5.90 -10.46 -6.02
C ALA A 9 7.26 -9.82 -5.70
N ALA A 10 8.33 -10.51 -6.09
CA ALA A 10 9.68 -9.98 -6.05
C ALA A 10 9.89 -9.04 -7.24
N THR A 11 9.88 -7.74 -7.01
CA THR A 11 10.28 -6.74 -7.99
C THR A 11 11.79 -6.70 -8.09
N GLY A 12 12.32 -7.27 -9.17
CA GLY A 12 13.73 -7.24 -9.52
C GLY A 12 14.15 -5.88 -10.05
N LEU A 13 15.03 -5.23 -9.32
CA LEU A 13 15.74 -4.02 -9.75
C LEU A 13 16.78 -4.40 -10.82
N LEU A 14 16.52 -4.05 -12.07
CA LEU A 14 17.50 -4.16 -13.17
C LEU A 14 18.29 -2.84 -13.25
N ALA A 15 19.47 -2.84 -12.64
CA ALA A 15 20.47 -1.82 -12.86
C ALA A 15 21.16 -2.05 -14.21
N SER A 16 20.83 -1.25 -15.23
CA SER A 16 21.51 -1.25 -16.51
C SER A 16 22.78 -0.41 -16.46
N LEU A 17 23.91 -1.11 -16.41
CA LEU A 17 25.25 -0.55 -16.51
C LEU A 17 25.55 -0.24 -17.98
N LEU A 18 25.58 1.04 -18.37
CA LEU A 18 26.04 1.46 -19.68
C LEU A 18 27.57 1.52 -19.70
N VAL A 19 28.19 0.54 -20.36
CA VAL A 19 29.64 0.54 -20.65
C VAL A 19 29.85 1.31 -21.94
N PHE A 20 30.49 2.48 -21.85
CA PHE A 20 31.02 3.15 -23.03
C PHE A 20 32.31 2.51 -23.47
N SER A 21 32.30 1.77 -24.58
CA SER A 21 33.49 1.33 -25.25
C SER A 21 33.91 2.33 -26.31
N SER A 22 35.01 3.04 -26.06
CA SER A 22 35.71 3.85 -27.02
C SER A 22 36.49 2.95 -28.01
N GLY A 23 35.91 2.74 -29.17
CA GLY A 23 36.58 2.08 -30.28
C GLY A 23 37.43 3.06 -31.08
N ALA A 24 38.76 2.90 -30.99
CA ALA A 24 39.70 3.54 -31.90
C ALA A 24 39.66 2.84 -33.25
N SER A 25 39.24 3.53 -34.30
CA SER A 25 39.31 3.01 -35.68
C SER A 25 40.50 3.57 -36.40
N ALA A 26 41.32 2.64 -36.89
CA ALA A 26 42.50 2.93 -37.69
C ALA A 26 42.14 3.58 -39.02
N GLN A 27 42.96 4.54 -39.41
CA GLN A 27 42.94 5.16 -40.73
C GLN A 27 43.46 4.19 -41.82
N SER A 28 42.63 3.96 -42.81
CA SER A 28 43.14 3.50 -44.13
C SER A 28 43.04 4.61 -45.14
N THR A 29 44.21 5.06 -45.59
CA THR A 29 44.36 6.04 -46.66
C THR A 29 44.08 5.40 -48.00
N SER A 30 43.00 5.77 -48.65
CA SER A 30 42.82 5.59 -50.08
C SER A 30 42.47 6.91 -50.70
N SER A 31 43.44 7.49 -51.43
CA SER A 31 43.31 8.73 -52.21
C SER A 31 42.43 8.48 -53.42
N SER A 32 41.20 8.86 -53.36
CA SER A 32 40.36 9.17 -54.53
C SER A 32 39.92 10.59 -54.39
N ALA A 33 40.39 11.46 -55.33
CA ALA A 33 39.99 12.85 -55.40
C ALA A 33 38.53 12.93 -55.82
N SER A 34 37.64 12.79 -54.86
CA SER A 34 36.26 13.29 -54.96
C SER A 34 36.26 14.69 -54.40
N ALA A 35 35.81 15.64 -55.17
CA ALA A 35 35.56 16.99 -54.73
C ALA A 35 34.65 16.97 -53.47
N THR A 36 35.28 16.89 -52.32
CA THR A 36 34.61 17.01 -51.01
C THR A 36 34.25 18.50 -50.92
N THR A 37 33.06 18.88 -51.31
CA THR A 37 32.46 20.10 -50.84
C THR A 37 32.45 19.97 -49.31
N THR A 38 33.46 20.56 -48.65
CA THR A 38 33.45 20.78 -47.22
C THR A 38 32.14 21.47 -46.89
N PRO A 39 31.30 20.87 -46.08
CA PRO A 39 30.07 21.57 -45.67
C PRO A 39 30.47 22.92 -45.09
N THR A 40 29.98 24.00 -45.68
CA THR A 40 30.17 25.35 -45.14
C THR A 40 29.74 25.29 -43.64
N ALA A 41 30.39 26.04 -42.74
CA ALA A 41 30.10 26.07 -41.31
C ALA A 41 28.60 26.08 -41.04
N ASN A 42 27.81 26.81 -41.80
CA ASN A 42 26.34 26.85 -41.76
C ASN A 42 25.64 25.49 -41.98
N GLN A 43 26.24 24.60 -42.80
CA GLN A 43 25.60 23.26 -43.04
C GLN A 43 25.84 22.32 -41.89
N SER A 44 27.00 22.44 -41.21
CA SER A 44 27.30 21.71 -39.98
C SER A 44 26.34 22.08 -38.86
N ASP A 45 26.16 23.37 -38.64
CA ASP A 45 25.31 23.93 -37.59
C ASP A 45 23.83 23.54 -37.80
N ILE A 46 23.34 23.67 -39.06
CA ILE A 46 21.98 23.21 -39.44
C ILE A 46 21.79 21.69 -39.13
N ASN A 47 22.80 20.89 -39.34
CA ASN A 47 22.70 19.46 -39.06
C ASN A 47 22.74 19.16 -37.58
N SER A 48 23.50 19.94 -36.78
CA SER A 48 23.48 19.85 -35.30
C SER A 48 22.09 20.20 -34.76
N ASP A 49 21.60 21.42 -35.08
CA ASP A 49 20.28 21.88 -34.63
C ASP A 49 19.13 20.91 -34.96
N ARG A 50 19.24 20.28 -36.16
CA ARG A 50 18.26 19.24 -36.52
C ARG A 50 18.33 17.99 -35.62
N ARG A 51 19.53 17.65 -35.17
CA ARG A 51 19.70 16.51 -34.22
C ARG A 51 19.15 16.87 -32.86
N ASP A 52 19.44 18.06 -32.39
CA ASP A 52 19.03 18.58 -31.09
C ASP A 52 17.48 18.68 -31.02
N VAL A 53 16.86 19.30 -32.05
CA VAL A 53 15.37 19.28 -32.16
C VAL A 53 14.77 17.88 -32.19
N ARG A 54 15.49 16.88 -32.75
CA ARG A 54 14.99 15.48 -32.72
C ARG A 54 15.15 14.83 -31.35
N HIS A 55 16.24 15.14 -30.65
CA HIS A 55 16.51 14.67 -29.30
C HIS A 55 15.43 15.20 -28.35
N ASP A 56 15.29 16.48 -28.24
CA ASP A 56 14.31 17.16 -27.40
C ASP A 56 12.87 16.70 -27.64
N ARG A 57 12.54 16.36 -28.89
CA ARG A 57 11.23 15.82 -29.22
C ARG A 57 11.06 14.37 -28.74
N ARG A 58 12.13 13.62 -28.60
CA ARG A 58 12.08 12.25 -28.02
C ARG A 58 11.88 12.37 -26.52
N ASP A 59 12.63 13.26 -25.88
CA ASP A 59 12.57 13.49 -24.44
C ASP A 59 11.17 14.01 -24.06
N LEU A 60 10.62 14.98 -24.77
CA LEU A 60 9.24 15.42 -24.60
C LEU A 60 8.19 14.31 -24.76
N ARG A 61 8.45 13.28 -25.56
CA ARG A 61 7.54 12.15 -25.68
C ARG A 61 7.70 11.20 -24.51
N GLN A 62 8.92 11.03 -24.04
CA GLN A 62 9.22 10.19 -22.88
C GLN A 62 8.55 10.78 -21.64
N ASP A 63 8.85 12.04 -21.30
CA ASP A 63 8.28 12.73 -20.14
C ASP A 63 6.74 12.72 -20.13
N ARG A 64 6.13 12.82 -21.32
CA ARG A 64 4.66 12.72 -21.41
C ARG A 64 4.14 11.33 -21.13
N ARG A 65 4.92 10.28 -21.42
CA ARG A 65 4.56 8.91 -21.07
C ARG A 65 4.69 8.71 -19.57
N ASP A 66 5.78 9.23 -19.01
CA ASP A 66 6.07 9.11 -17.57
C ASP A 66 4.99 9.83 -16.76
N VAL A 67 4.64 11.07 -17.11
CA VAL A 67 3.44 11.76 -16.54
C VAL A 67 2.15 10.94 -16.71
N GLY A 68 2.04 10.18 -17.79
CA GLY A 68 0.88 9.30 -18.05
C GLY A 68 0.82 8.14 -17.07
N ASN A 69 1.95 7.48 -16.86
CA ASN A 69 2.13 6.35 -15.95
C ASN A 69 1.88 6.80 -14.50
N ASP A 70 2.60 7.82 -14.03
CA ASP A 70 2.44 8.36 -12.66
C ASP A 70 0.99 8.72 -12.32
N LYS A 71 0.27 9.26 -13.29
CA LYS A 71 -1.17 9.54 -13.08
C LYS A 71 -2.02 8.28 -13.01
N GLN A 72 -1.60 7.21 -13.65
CA GLN A 72 -2.27 5.92 -13.53
C GLN A 72 -2.00 5.35 -12.14
N ASP A 73 -0.75 5.35 -11.70
CA ASP A 73 -0.32 4.87 -10.39
C ASP A 73 -1.06 5.63 -9.27
N ILE A 74 -1.10 6.97 -9.33
CA ILE A 74 -1.92 7.80 -8.42
C ILE A 74 -3.40 7.39 -8.38
N ARG A 75 -3.97 6.93 -9.50
CA ARG A 75 -5.38 6.50 -9.51
C ARG A 75 -5.55 5.13 -8.88
N GLU A 76 -4.58 4.24 -9.05
CA GLU A 76 -4.56 2.91 -8.45
C GLU A 76 -4.41 3.04 -6.93
N ASP A 77 -3.39 3.73 -6.45
CA ASP A 77 -3.17 4.01 -5.02
C ASP A 77 -4.38 4.66 -4.34
N ARG A 78 -5.04 5.59 -5.04
CA ARG A 78 -6.28 6.19 -4.50
C ARG A 78 -7.46 5.22 -4.43
N ARG A 79 -7.48 4.18 -5.26
CA ARG A 79 -8.50 3.13 -5.16
C ARG A 79 -8.21 2.21 -3.98
N ASP A 80 -6.94 1.87 -3.80
CA ASP A 80 -6.50 1.03 -2.70
C ASP A 80 -6.70 1.76 -1.36
N LEU A 81 -6.31 3.03 -1.24
CA LEU A 81 -6.63 3.88 -0.09
C LEU A 81 -8.13 3.91 0.26
N ARG A 82 -9.02 3.93 -0.74
CA ARG A 82 -10.46 3.90 -0.47
C ARG A 82 -10.96 2.54 -0.01
N LYS A 83 -10.30 1.47 -0.43
CA LYS A 83 -10.59 0.12 0.01
C LYS A 83 -10.15 -0.06 1.45
N ASP A 84 -8.92 0.31 1.76
CA ASP A 84 -8.35 0.20 3.10
C ASP A 84 -9.08 1.08 4.13
N ASP A 85 -9.50 2.30 3.74
CA ASP A 85 -10.35 3.14 4.58
C ASP A 85 -11.71 2.47 4.91
N LYS A 86 -12.27 1.67 3.97
CA LYS A 86 -13.52 0.91 4.20
C LYS A 86 -13.28 -0.31 5.08
N ASP A 87 -12.20 -1.03 4.85
CA ASP A 87 -11.85 -2.21 5.63
C ASP A 87 -11.54 -1.77 7.07
N LEU A 88 -10.77 -0.72 7.27
CA LEU A 88 -10.53 -0.09 8.57
C LEU A 88 -11.83 0.38 9.27
N ALA A 89 -12.80 0.90 8.52
CA ALA A 89 -14.09 1.31 9.10
C ALA A 89 -14.93 0.10 9.53
N LYS A 90 -14.86 -1.00 8.78
CA LYS A 90 -15.51 -2.27 9.11
C LYS A 90 -14.90 -2.85 10.38
N ASP A 91 -13.59 -3.01 10.45
CA ASP A 91 -12.90 -3.60 11.60
C ASP A 91 -13.14 -2.81 12.89
N LYS A 92 -13.19 -1.47 12.79
CA LYS A 92 -13.60 -0.64 13.94
C LYS A 92 -15.04 -0.90 14.38
N THR A 93 -15.91 -1.29 13.47
CA THR A 93 -17.30 -1.61 13.80
C THR A 93 -17.38 -2.99 14.45
N ASP A 94 -16.61 -3.93 13.93
CA ASP A 94 -16.53 -5.29 14.45
C ASP A 94 -15.96 -5.27 15.88
N VAL A 95 -14.85 -4.58 16.13
CA VAL A 95 -14.30 -4.38 17.50
C VAL A 95 -15.32 -3.75 18.45
N ARG A 96 -16.12 -2.78 17.98
CA ARG A 96 -17.17 -2.18 18.85
C ARG A 96 -18.30 -3.15 19.17
N GLN A 97 -18.63 -4.02 18.23
CA GLN A 97 -19.64 -5.06 18.46
C GLN A 97 -19.12 -6.11 19.43
N ASP A 98 -17.89 -6.53 19.27
CA ASP A 98 -17.24 -7.51 20.13
C ASP A 98 -17.03 -6.98 21.56
N ASP A 99 -16.65 -5.71 21.70
CA ASP A 99 -16.61 -5.06 23.02
C ASP A 99 -17.99 -5.05 23.71
N LYS A 100 -19.09 -4.91 22.95
CA LYS A 100 -20.45 -4.98 23.51
C LYS A 100 -20.80 -6.42 23.92
N ASN A 101 -20.51 -7.38 23.05
CA ASN A 101 -20.73 -8.80 23.31
C ASN A 101 -19.97 -9.22 24.57
N LEU A 102 -18.67 -8.91 24.64
CA LEU A 102 -17.83 -9.17 25.80
C LEU A 102 -18.39 -8.57 27.10
N ASN A 103 -18.98 -7.37 27.02
CA ASN A 103 -19.60 -6.74 28.19
C ASN A 103 -20.90 -7.45 28.60
N SER A 104 -21.67 -7.98 27.65
CA SER A 104 -22.84 -8.83 27.94
C SER A 104 -22.43 -10.12 28.62
N GLU A 105 -21.52 -10.86 28.00
CA GLU A 105 -20.95 -12.11 28.53
C GLU A 105 -20.42 -11.99 29.97
N ARG A 106 -19.77 -10.84 30.27
CA ARG A 106 -19.28 -10.55 31.62
C ARG A 106 -20.42 -10.32 32.62
N ARG A 107 -21.53 -9.74 32.17
CA ARG A 107 -22.71 -9.56 33.04
C ARG A 107 -23.39 -10.88 33.33
N ASP A 108 -23.52 -11.70 32.28
CA ASP A 108 -24.14 -13.03 32.38
C ASP A 108 -23.29 -13.91 33.30
N ARG A 109 -21.99 -13.98 33.11
CA ARG A 109 -21.07 -14.66 34.03
C ARG A 109 -21.17 -14.17 35.48
N ASN A 110 -21.28 -12.87 35.71
CA ASN A 110 -21.42 -12.34 37.05
C ASN A 110 -22.78 -12.69 37.68
N GLN A 111 -23.82 -12.87 36.86
CA GLN A 111 -25.10 -13.36 37.31
C GLN A 111 -25.01 -14.84 37.72
N ASP A 112 -24.38 -15.65 36.89
CA ASP A 112 -24.18 -17.08 37.15
C ASP A 112 -23.29 -17.31 38.38
N GLU A 113 -22.28 -16.46 38.59
CA GLU A 113 -21.46 -16.49 39.82
C GLU A 113 -22.33 -16.25 41.08
N ARG A 114 -23.26 -15.29 41.02
CA ARG A 114 -24.21 -15.05 42.13
C ARG A 114 -25.18 -16.22 42.33
N GLN A 115 -25.63 -16.87 41.24
CA GLN A 115 -26.51 -18.06 41.33
C GLN A 115 -25.76 -19.20 42.00
N LEU A 116 -24.50 -19.44 41.58
CA LEU A 116 -23.66 -20.45 42.22
C LEU A 116 -23.45 -20.16 43.71
N ASP A 117 -23.19 -18.93 44.10
CA ASP A 117 -23.00 -18.54 45.51
C ASP A 117 -24.26 -18.81 46.31
N ASN A 118 -25.46 -18.46 45.75
CA ASN A 118 -26.76 -18.72 46.38
C ASN A 118 -27.01 -20.25 46.51
N ALA A 119 -26.76 -21.01 45.47
CA ALA A 119 -26.91 -22.49 45.51
C ALA A 119 -25.98 -23.11 46.53
N GLN A 120 -24.75 -22.64 46.65
CA GLN A 120 -23.81 -23.10 47.69
C GLN A 120 -24.24 -22.70 49.09
N ALA A 121 -24.84 -21.52 49.28
CA ALA A 121 -25.37 -21.07 50.56
C ALA A 121 -26.58 -21.91 50.97
N LYS A 122 -27.49 -22.20 50.04
CA LYS A 122 -28.64 -23.11 50.26
C LYS A 122 -28.13 -24.49 50.67
N TYR A 123 -27.25 -25.12 49.89
CA TYR A 123 -26.67 -26.41 50.22
C TYR A 123 -26.06 -26.50 51.63
N ARG A 124 -25.36 -25.43 52.07
CA ARG A 124 -24.78 -25.35 53.42
C ARG A 124 -25.86 -25.29 54.51
N ASN A 125 -26.98 -24.62 54.25
CA ASN A 125 -28.09 -24.55 55.20
C ASN A 125 -28.83 -25.90 55.33
N ASP A 126 -29.10 -26.55 54.18
CA ASP A 126 -29.77 -27.83 54.15
C ASP A 126 -28.90 -28.94 54.81
N LEU A 127 -27.60 -28.85 54.63
CA LEU A 127 -26.64 -29.71 55.35
C LEU A 127 -26.68 -29.49 56.87
N LYS A 128 -26.80 -28.25 57.37
CA LYS A 128 -26.92 -27.93 58.78
C LYS A 128 -28.22 -28.38 59.36
N ASN A 129 -29.32 -28.29 58.63
CA ASN A 129 -30.65 -28.66 59.02
C ASN A 129 -30.92 -30.18 58.89
N HIS A 130 -29.92 -30.97 58.43
CA HIS A 130 -30.03 -32.39 58.14
C HIS A 130 -31.13 -32.76 57.13
N ASP A 131 -31.50 -31.81 56.23
CA ASP A 131 -32.44 -32.04 55.14
C ASP A 131 -31.76 -32.81 54.00
N LYS A 132 -31.90 -34.14 54.08
CA LYS A 132 -31.16 -35.05 53.15
C LYS A 132 -31.80 -35.09 51.76
N ASP A 133 -33.09 -34.78 51.65
CA ASP A 133 -33.83 -34.93 50.40
C ASP A 133 -33.45 -33.82 49.40
N ASP A 134 -33.15 -32.62 49.87
CA ASP A 134 -32.74 -31.48 49.01
C ASP A 134 -31.24 -31.48 48.65
N LEU A 135 -30.40 -32.15 49.44
CA LEU A 135 -28.95 -32.17 49.20
C LEU A 135 -28.51 -32.69 47.83
N ALA A 136 -29.26 -33.66 47.27
CA ALA A 136 -28.94 -34.20 45.93
C ALA A 136 -29.29 -33.21 44.81
N ALA A 137 -30.44 -32.53 44.96
CA ALA A 137 -30.88 -31.48 44.02
C ALA A 137 -29.92 -30.27 44.05
N ASP A 138 -29.52 -29.81 45.24
CA ASP A 138 -28.59 -28.70 45.40
C ASP A 138 -27.21 -28.99 44.78
N ARG A 139 -26.71 -30.21 44.96
CA ARG A 139 -25.46 -30.64 44.31
C ARG A 139 -25.56 -30.64 42.79
N ALA A 140 -26.72 -31.03 42.23
CA ALA A 140 -26.96 -31.01 40.81
C ALA A 140 -26.96 -29.55 40.28
N THR A 141 -27.65 -28.62 40.97
CA THR A 141 -27.68 -27.20 40.68
C THR A 141 -26.27 -26.59 40.68
N ILE A 142 -25.51 -26.80 41.78
CA ILE A 142 -24.13 -26.34 41.90
C ILE A 142 -23.23 -26.86 40.75
N LYS A 143 -23.47 -28.11 40.34
CA LYS A 143 -22.73 -28.70 39.22
C LYS A 143 -23.09 -28.03 37.89
N ALA A 144 -24.36 -27.76 37.67
CA ALA A 144 -24.85 -27.05 36.48
C ALA A 144 -24.24 -25.63 36.42
N ASP A 145 -24.42 -24.81 37.47
CA ASP A 145 -23.91 -23.45 37.56
C ASP A 145 -22.39 -23.37 37.32
N ARG A 146 -21.64 -24.35 37.86
CA ARG A 146 -20.18 -24.45 37.60
C ARG A 146 -19.86 -24.77 36.16
N THR A 147 -20.72 -25.51 35.47
CA THR A 147 -20.51 -25.84 34.06
C THR A 147 -20.79 -24.64 33.20
N ASP A 148 -21.84 -23.89 33.53
CA ASP A 148 -22.21 -22.66 32.82
C ASP A 148 -21.12 -21.56 32.97
N LEU A 149 -20.64 -21.32 34.19
CA LEU A 149 -19.50 -20.46 34.46
C LEU A 149 -18.21 -20.84 33.70
N ARG A 150 -17.97 -22.14 33.49
CA ARG A 150 -16.84 -22.59 32.66
C ARG A 150 -17.08 -22.28 31.19
N GLY A 151 -18.31 -22.40 30.72
CA GLY A 151 -18.75 -22.02 29.40
C GLY A 151 -18.50 -20.53 29.15
N ASP A 152 -19.03 -19.67 30.01
CA ASP A 152 -18.88 -18.23 29.93
C ASP A 152 -17.42 -17.78 29.94
N ASN A 153 -16.62 -18.34 30.83
CA ASN A 153 -15.19 -18.01 30.88
C ASN A 153 -14.46 -18.42 29.60
N LYS A 154 -14.88 -19.49 28.93
CA LYS A 154 -14.33 -19.91 27.63
C LYS A 154 -14.75 -18.94 26.53
N THR A 155 -16.03 -18.55 26.48
CA THR A 155 -16.56 -17.57 25.50
C THR A 155 -15.89 -16.21 25.67
N ILE A 156 -15.83 -15.70 26.91
CA ILE A 156 -15.10 -14.47 27.25
C ILE A 156 -13.62 -14.54 26.82
N GLY A 157 -13.02 -15.72 26.93
CA GLY A 157 -11.64 -15.95 26.49
C GLY A 157 -11.48 -15.84 24.98
N ALA A 158 -12.43 -16.41 24.22
CA ALA A 158 -12.47 -16.33 22.77
C ALA A 158 -12.69 -14.89 22.29
N ASP A 159 -13.71 -14.21 22.80
CA ASP A 159 -14.01 -12.81 22.44
C ASP A 159 -12.83 -11.88 22.68
N LYS A 160 -12.11 -12.08 23.79
CA LYS A 160 -10.88 -11.30 24.06
C LYS A 160 -9.78 -11.60 23.06
N ALA A 161 -9.71 -12.80 22.51
CA ALA A 161 -8.72 -13.17 21.50
C ALA A 161 -9.09 -12.53 20.16
N ASP A 162 -10.38 -12.56 19.80
CA ASP A 162 -10.88 -11.97 18.57
C ASP A 162 -10.71 -10.44 18.57
N ILE A 163 -11.07 -9.76 19.67
CA ILE A 163 -10.80 -8.32 19.83
C ILE A 163 -9.31 -7.96 19.69
N ARG A 164 -8.40 -8.83 20.16
CA ARG A 164 -6.95 -8.59 19.98
C ARG A 164 -6.53 -8.73 18.53
N HIS A 165 -7.09 -9.70 17.84
CA HIS A 165 -6.84 -9.94 16.42
C HIS A 165 -7.30 -8.72 15.61
N ASP A 166 -8.54 -8.31 15.75
CA ASP A 166 -9.12 -7.17 15.04
C ASP A 166 -8.37 -5.85 15.31
N ARG A 167 -7.90 -5.67 16.55
CA ARG A 167 -7.04 -4.51 16.88
C ARG A 167 -5.68 -4.58 16.22
N ALA A 168 -5.14 -5.78 16.00
CA ALA A 168 -3.89 -5.96 15.25
C ALA A 168 -4.10 -5.63 13.77
N ASP A 169 -5.22 -6.08 13.20
CA ASP A 169 -5.59 -5.82 11.82
C ASP A 169 -5.83 -4.31 11.59
N ILE A 170 -6.53 -3.64 12.48
CA ILE A 170 -6.67 -2.16 12.48
C ILE A 170 -5.31 -1.44 12.47
N ASN A 171 -4.32 -1.96 13.19
CA ASN A 171 -3.00 -1.34 13.20
C ASN A 171 -2.23 -1.59 11.90
N HIS A 172 -2.42 -2.76 11.29
CA HIS A 172 -1.87 -3.10 9.97
C HIS A 172 -2.46 -2.17 8.90
N ASP A 173 -3.78 -2.10 8.81
CA ASP A 173 -4.49 -1.23 7.85
C ASP A 173 -4.07 0.24 7.97
N ARG A 174 -3.87 0.71 9.20
CA ARG A 174 -3.36 2.08 9.41
C ARG A 174 -1.95 2.28 8.89
N ALA A 175 -1.10 1.26 8.98
CA ALA A 175 0.26 1.32 8.45
C ALA A 175 0.25 1.33 6.92
N ASP A 176 -0.60 0.50 6.31
CA ASP A 176 -0.76 0.42 4.86
C ASP A 176 -1.33 1.74 4.31
N ILE A 177 -2.40 2.27 4.88
CA ILE A 177 -2.95 3.60 4.56
C ILE A 177 -1.88 4.70 4.68
N HIS A 178 -0.96 4.59 5.63
CA HIS A 178 0.13 5.57 5.77
C HIS A 178 1.16 5.42 4.65
N GLY A 179 1.49 4.19 4.27
CA GLY A 179 2.33 3.85 3.13
C GLY A 179 1.77 4.44 1.84
N ASP A 180 0.55 4.07 1.47
CA ASP A 180 -0.13 4.51 0.26
C ASP A 180 -0.24 6.04 0.16
N LYS A 181 -0.54 6.70 1.28
CA LYS A 181 -0.55 8.17 1.31
C LYS A 181 0.82 8.79 1.07
N LYS A 182 1.88 8.08 1.41
CA LYS A 182 3.25 8.52 1.12
C LYS A 182 3.55 8.34 -0.36
N ASP A 183 3.14 7.21 -0.94
CA ASP A 183 3.39 6.87 -2.33
C ASP A 183 2.62 7.82 -3.26
N VAL A 184 1.33 8.05 -3.02
CA VAL A 184 0.56 9.11 -3.70
C VAL A 184 1.25 10.49 -3.65
N ARG A 185 1.91 10.81 -2.53
CA ARG A 185 2.63 12.10 -2.43
C ARG A 185 3.91 12.12 -3.25
N ASN A 186 4.62 11.01 -3.34
CA ASN A 186 5.81 10.88 -4.16
C ASN A 186 5.45 10.99 -5.63
N ASP A 187 4.48 10.24 -6.11
CA ASP A 187 4.00 10.28 -7.49
C ASP A 187 3.55 11.68 -7.91
N TRP A 188 2.88 12.41 -7.00
CA TRP A 188 2.55 13.82 -7.26
C TRP A 188 3.78 14.72 -7.41
N ARG A 189 4.86 14.43 -6.70
CA ARG A 189 6.14 15.17 -6.88
C ARG A 189 6.76 14.85 -8.22
N ASP A 190 6.72 13.56 -8.61
CA ASP A 190 7.27 13.11 -9.88
C ASP A 190 6.49 13.70 -11.05
N VAL A 191 5.16 13.65 -11.03
CA VAL A 191 4.31 14.40 -11.99
C VAL A 191 4.64 15.89 -12.04
N HIS A 192 4.99 16.50 -10.90
CA HIS A 192 5.35 17.91 -10.86
C HIS A 192 6.70 18.18 -11.53
N ASN A 193 7.69 17.34 -11.26
CA ASN A 193 9.03 17.42 -11.86
C ASN A 193 8.96 17.21 -13.38
N ASP A 194 8.34 16.16 -13.84
CA ASP A 194 8.15 15.86 -15.25
C ASP A 194 7.45 16.98 -16.01
N ARG A 195 6.45 17.60 -15.39
CA ARG A 195 5.80 18.78 -15.97
C ARG A 195 6.73 19.98 -16.07
N LYS A 196 7.70 20.10 -15.17
CA LYS A 196 8.71 21.15 -15.21
C LYS A 196 9.68 20.87 -16.36
N ASP A 197 10.10 19.64 -16.52
CA ASP A 197 11.01 19.18 -17.55
C ASP A 197 10.35 19.32 -18.94
N ILE A 198 9.11 18.90 -19.11
CA ILE A 198 8.29 19.14 -20.30
C ILE A 198 8.22 20.66 -20.68
N ARG A 199 8.20 21.54 -19.68
CA ARG A 199 8.19 23.00 -19.96
C ARG A 199 9.55 23.49 -20.40
N SER A 200 10.64 22.92 -19.88
CA SER A 200 12.00 23.20 -20.29
C SER A 200 12.20 22.76 -21.72
N ASP A 201 12.00 21.50 -22.02
CA ASP A 201 12.18 20.92 -23.35
C ASP A 201 11.36 21.63 -24.42
N LYS A 202 10.15 22.03 -24.08
CA LYS A 202 9.36 22.88 -25.00
C LYS A 202 10.00 24.25 -25.30
N ARG A 203 10.75 24.78 -24.34
CA ARG A 203 11.49 26.06 -24.58
C ARG A 203 12.69 25.78 -25.47
N ASP A 204 13.40 24.68 -25.19
CA ASP A 204 14.58 24.29 -25.92
C ASP A 204 14.25 23.94 -27.37
N VAL A 205 13.23 23.13 -27.63
CA VAL A 205 12.69 22.90 -28.98
C VAL A 205 12.32 24.19 -29.72
N ARG A 206 11.82 25.21 -29.00
CA ARG A 206 11.49 26.48 -29.62
C ARG A 206 12.73 27.30 -29.94
N HIS A 207 13.74 27.23 -29.12
CA HIS A 207 15.04 27.90 -29.31
C HIS A 207 15.72 27.29 -30.54
N ASP A 208 15.93 25.99 -30.57
CA ASP A 208 16.59 25.30 -31.67
C ASP A 208 15.89 25.46 -33.00
N ARG A 209 14.55 25.53 -32.99
CA ARG A 209 13.79 25.86 -34.20
C ARG A 209 14.00 27.27 -34.67
N ARG A 210 14.31 28.23 -33.79
CA ARG A 210 14.62 29.61 -34.20
C ARG A 210 16.01 29.67 -34.79
N ASP A 211 16.96 28.97 -34.17
CA ASP A 211 18.34 28.94 -34.64
C ASP A 211 18.41 28.22 -35.99
N LEU A 212 17.77 27.08 -36.15
CA LEU A 212 17.62 26.38 -37.43
C LEU A 212 17.00 27.25 -38.52
N ARG A 213 16.12 28.20 -38.18
CA ARG A 213 15.55 29.15 -39.15
C ARG A 213 16.53 30.28 -39.51
N ARG A 214 17.36 30.69 -38.53
CA ARG A 214 18.41 31.74 -38.76
C ARG A 214 19.48 31.17 -39.68
N ASP A 215 19.95 29.95 -39.38
CA ASP A 215 21.02 29.30 -40.14
C ASP A 215 20.60 29.02 -41.58
N LYS A 216 19.35 28.58 -41.78
CA LYS A 216 18.79 28.43 -43.14
C LYS A 216 18.68 29.74 -43.92
N ARG A 217 18.62 30.89 -43.24
CA ARG A 217 18.56 32.22 -43.91
C ARG A 217 19.92 32.84 -44.14
N GLY A 218 21.01 32.18 -43.71
CA GLY A 218 22.37 32.66 -43.86
C GLY A 218 22.66 33.94 -43.03
N LYS A 219 21.95 34.10 -41.91
CA LYS A 219 22.11 35.24 -41.00
C LYS A 219 22.66 34.80 -39.69
#